data_254d1e4b792187025fc8883064777166
#
_entry.id   254d1e4b792187025fc8883064777166
#
_cell.length_a   1.000
_cell.length_b   1.000
_cell.length_c   1.000
_cell.angle_alpha   90.00
_cell.angle_beta   90.00
_cell.angle_gamma   90.00
#
_symmetry.space_group_name_H-M   'P 1'
#
loop_
_entity.id
_entity.type
_entity.pdbx_description
1 polymer ?
#
loop_
_entity_poly.entity_id
_entity_poly.type
_entity_poly.pdbx_seq_one_letter_code
_entity_poly.pdbx_strand_id
1 'polypeptide(L)'
;MKLLALESSTELLTAALFLDGRIVERESPRGVSHSEIVLPLVRALLDEQGVMLADLDVIAFGAGPGAFTGLRLACSVAQGLAVG
;
A
#
# COMPACT_ATOMS: atom_id res chain seq x y z
N MET A 1 13.61 1.19 -0.89
CA MET A 1 12.67 0.04 -0.86
C MET A 1 11.31 0.50 -1.36
N LYS A 2 10.68 -0.32 -2.19
CA LYS A 2 9.32 -0.08 -2.67
C LYS A 2 8.42 -1.20 -2.15
N LEU A 3 7.36 -0.83 -1.44
CA LEU A 3 6.47 -1.77 -0.79
C LEU A 3 5.02 -1.38 -1.05
N LEU A 4 4.21 -2.37 -1.43
CA LEU A 4 2.77 -2.23 -1.53
C LEU A 4 2.12 -2.92 -0.36
N ALA A 5 1.27 -2.22 0.37
CA ALA A 5 0.52 -2.77 1.47
C ALA A 5 -0.97 -2.66 1.19
N LEU A 6 -1.70 -3.75 1.45
CA LEU A 6 -3.14 -3.81 1.26
C LEU A 6 -3.80 -4.10 2.60
N GLU A 7 -4.75 -3.28 2.98
CA GLU A 7 -5.54 -3.46 4.20
C GLU A 7 -7.00 -3.66 3.84
N SER A 8 -7.56 -4.76 4.29
CA SER A 8 -8.96 -5.10 4.06
C SER A 8 -9.76 -4.89 5.34
N SER A 9 -10.77 -4.05 5.28
CA SER A 9 -11.77 -3.91 6.33
C SER A 9 -13.11 -4.41 5.80
N THR A 10 -14.16 -4.34 6.63
CA THR A 10 -15.49 -4.82 6.24
C THR A 10 -16.03 -4.07 5.01
N GLU A 11 -15.76 -2.77 4.92
CA GLU A 11 -16.36 -1.92 3.89
C GLU A 11 -15.38 -1.40 2.86
N LEU A 12 -14.10 -1.32 3.19
CA LEU A 12 -13.09 -0.69 2.35
C LEU A 12 -11.88 -1.57 2.15
N LEU A 13 -11.29 -1.44 0.99
CA LEU A 13 -9.93 -1.92 0.72
C LEU A 13 -9.03 -0.70 0.58
N THR A 14 -7.95 -0.65 1.35
CA THR A 14 -6.97 0.42 1.28
C THR A 14 -5.67 -0.11 0.71
N ALA A 15 -5.12 0.58 -0.27
CA ALA A 15 -3.82 0.28 -0.83
C ALA A 15 -2.86 1.41 -0.46
N ALA A 16 -1.70 1.07 0.07
CA ALA A 16 -0.65 2.03 0.40
C ALA A 16 0.62 1.64 -0.32
N LEU A 17 1.21 2.58 -1.02
CA LEU A 17 2.47 2.40 -1.73
C LEU A 17 3.55 3.17 -0.99
N PHE A 18 4.54 2.45 -0.48
CA PHE A 18 5.70 3.01 0.20
C PHE A 18 6.82 3.11 -0.82
N LEU A 19 7.16 4.33 -1.16
CA LEU A 19 8.29 4.66 -2.02
C LEU A 19 9.38 5.29 -1.18
N ASP A 20 10.59 5.33 -1.71
CA ASP A 20 11.70 5.94 -0.98
C ASP A 20 11.36 7.39 -0.60
N GLY A 21 11.16 7.61 0.70
CA GLY A 21 10.87 8.94 1.24
C GLY A 21 9.42 9.38 1.21
N ARG A 22 8.47 8.57 0.73
CA ARG A 22 7.06 8.97 0.71
C ARG A 22 6.10 7.78 0.76
N ILE A 23 4.86 8.09 1.14
CA ILE A 23 3.77 7.12 1.22
C ILE A 23 2.58 7.69 0.47
N VAL A 24 1.98 6.89 -0.41
CA VAL A 24 0.78 7.26 -1.17
C VAL A 24 -0.29 6.22 -0.90
N GLU A 25 -1.50 6.67 -0.57
CA GLU A 25 -2.61 5.78 -0.23
C GLU A 25 -3.81 6.03 -1.14
N ARG A 26 -4.56 4.95 -1.39
CA ARG A 26 -5.85 5.01 -2.08
C ARG A 26 -6.82 4.03 -1.44
N GLU A 27 -8.09 4.40 -1.41
CA GLU A 27 -9.17 3.57 -0.87
C GLU A 27 -10.13 3.19 -1.97
N SER A 28 -10.71 1.98 -1.86
CA SER A 28 -11.79 1.57 -2.75
C SER A 28 -13.09 2.29 -2.38
N PRO A 29 -14.06 2.37 -3.31
CA PRO A 29 -15.42 2.77 -2.95
C PRO A 29 -16.02 1.81 -1.92
N ARG A 30 -16.91 2.32 -1.06
CA ARG A 30 -17.63 1.49 -0.11
C ARG A 30 -18.58 0.55 -0.83
N GLY A 31 -18.73 -0.66 -0.30
CA GLY A 31 -19.70 -1.63 -0.81
C GLY A 31 -19.26 -2.36 -2.07
N VAL A 32 -18.03 -2.17 -2.51
CA VAL A 32 -17.48 -2.89 -3.67
C VAL A 32 -16.76 -4.14 -3.17
N SER A 33 -16.90 -5.24 -3.91
CA SER A 33 -16.20 -6.48 -3.60
C SER A 33 -14.69 -6.27 -3.67
N HIS A 34 -13.98 -6.66 -2.61
CA HIS A 34 -12.52 -6.50 -2.56
C HIS A 34 -11.81 -7.30 -3.65
N SER A 35 -12.30 -8.51 -3.92
CA SER A 35 -11.71 -9.35 -4.96
C SER A 35 -11.83 -8.74 -6.37
N GLU A 36 -12.86 -7.93 -6.60
CA GLU A 36 -13.07 -7.27 -7.89
C GLU A 36 -12.29 -5.97 -8.02
N ILE A 37 -12.08 -5.25 -6.91
CA ILE A 37 -11.48 -3.92 -6.95
C ILE A 37 -9.96 -3.94 -6.71
N VAL A 38 -9.40 -5.02 -6.16
CA VAL A 38 -8.00 -5.03 -5.75
C VAL A 38 -7.04 -4.76 -6.90
N LEU A 39 -7.20 -5.42 -8.03
CA LEU A 39 -6.31 -5.23 -9.18
C LEU A 39 -6.46 -3.84 -9.81
N PRO A 40 -7.67 -3.35 -10.10
CA PRO A 40 -7.83 -1.98 -10.60
C PRO A 40 -7.28 -0.92 -9.65
N LEU A 41 -7.49 -1.09 -8.35
CA LEU A 41 -7.01 -0.14 -7.34
C LEU A 41 -5.47 -0.09 -7.30
N VAL A 42 -4.85 -1.26 -7.26
CA VAL A 42 -3.39 -1.37 -7.25
C VAL A 42 -2.80 -0.82 -8.54
N ARG A 43 -3.38 -1.19 -9.68
CA ARG A 43 -2.90 -0.73 -10.98
C ARG A 43 -2.98 0.79 -11.10
N ALA A 44 -4.10 1.38 -10.68
CA ALA A 44 -4.25 2.83 -10.70
C ALA A 44 -3.21 3.52 -9.83
N LEU A 45 -2.97 3.00 -8.63
CA LEU A 45 -1.99 3.55 -7.71
C LEU A 45 -0.57 3.48 -8.29
N LEU A 46 -0.19 2.34 -8.84
CA LEU A 46 1.13 2.16 -9.45
C LEU A 46 1.30 3.06 -10.67
N ASP A 47 0.29 3.13 -11.54
CA ASP A 47 0.34 3.96 -12.75
C ASP A 47 0.50 5.45 -12.40
N GLU A 48 -0.22 5.93 -11.39
CA GLU A 48 -0.10 7.31 -10.93
C GLU A 48 1.32 7.66 -10.49
N GLN A 49 2.02 6.71 -9.91
CA GLN A 49 3.36 6.93 -9.39
C GLN A 49 4.47 6.52 -10.37
N GLY A 50 4.11 6.02 -11.54
CA GLY A 50 5.08 5.57 -12.52
C GLY A 50 5.90 4.37 -12.07
N VAL A 51 5.31 3.51 -11.25
CA VAL A 51 5.95 2.32 -10.69
C VAL A 51 5.36 1.08 -11.32
N MET A 52 6.21 0.14 -11.71
CA MET A 52 5.77 -1.15 -12.22
C MET A 52 5.66 -2.17 -11.09
N LEU A 53 4.76 -3.14 -11.26
CA LEU A 53 4.60 -4.20 -10.27
C LEU A 53 5.92 -4.94 -10.01
N ALA A 54 6.72 -5.14 -11.05
CA ALA A 54 8.02 -5.80 -10.95
C ALA A 54 9.05 -4.99 -10.14
N ASP A 55 8.81 -3.70 -9.93
CA ASP A 55 9.69 -2.84 -9.15
C ASP A 55 9.47 -2.97 -7.64
N LEU A 56 8.40 -3.63 -7.23
CA LEU A 56 8.09 -3.78 -5.81
C LEU A 56 9.00 -4.81 -5.15
N ASP A 57 9.52 -4.44 -3.99
CA ASP A 57 10.35 -5.34 -3.19
C ASP A 57 9.51 -6.24 -2.28
N VAL A 58 8.38 -5.72 -1.81
CA VAL A 58 7.51 -6.43 -0.86
C VAL A 58 6.05 -6.10 -1.14
N ILE A 59 5.19 -7.10 -0.99
CA ILE A 59 3.73 -6.93 -0.96
C ILE A 59 3.25 -7.48 0.38
N ALA A 60 2.56 -6.64 1.15
CA ALA A 60 2.06 -7.02 2.47
C ALA A 60 0.54 -6.92 2.53
N PHE A 61 -0.06 -7.81 3.30
CA PHE A 61 -1.51 -7.80 3.54
C PHE A 61 -1.79 -7.66 5.03
N GLY A 62 -2.84 -6.89 5.35
CA GLY A 62 -3.35 -6.78 6.68
C GLY A 62 -4.87 -6.80 6.68
N ALA A 63 -5.48 -7.16 7.81
CA ALA A 63 -6.92 -7.16 7.97
C ALA A 63 -7.29 -6.40 9.23
N GLY A 64 -8.26 -5.48 9.09
CA GLY A 64 -8.77 -4.70 10.20
C GLY A 64 -8.08 -3.35 10.40
N PRO A 65 -8.73 -2.46 11.18
CA PRO A 65 -8.21 -1.11 11.40
C PRO A 65 -6.87 -1.14 12.11
N GLY A 66 -5.97 -0.26 11.70
CA GLY A 66 -4.67 -0.13 12.34
C GLY A 66 -3.61 -1.12 11.88
N ALA A 67 -3.93 -2.03 10.94
CA ALA A 67 -2.97 -3.02 10.45
C ALA A 67 -1.71 -2.39 9.87
N PHE A 68 -1.81 -1.20 9.28
CA PHE A 68 -0.69 -0.51 8.66
C PHE A 68 0.14 0.33 9.62
N THR A 69 -0.31 0.56 10.85
CA THR A 69 0.36 1.48 11.76
C THR A 69 1.81 1.07 12.04
N GLY A 70 2.01 -0.18 12.44
CA GLY A 70 3.35 -0.69 12.70
C GLY A 70 4.18 -0.80 11.43
N LEU A 71 3.56 -1.16 10.32
CA LEU A 71 4.23 -1.28 9.03
C LEU A 71 4.73 0.08 8.54
N ARG A 72 3.91 1.13 8.67
CA ARG A 72 4.31 2.49 8.30
C ARG A 72 5.50 2.96 9.12
N LEU A 73 5.47 2.71 10.43
CA LEU A 73 6.57 3.09 11.31
C LEU A 73 7.85 2.36 10.93
N ALA A 74 7.76 1.06 10.70
CA ALA A 74 8.91 0.25 10.31
C ALA A 74 9.52 0.73 8.98
N CYS A 75 8.69 1.03 7.99
CA CYS A 75 9.16 1.55 6.71
C CYS A 75 9.82 2.91 6.86
N SER A 76 9.25 3.79 7.68
CA SER A 76 9.82 5.11 7.92
C SER A 76 11.20 5.02 8.58
N VAL A 77 11.35 4.14 9.55
CA VAL A 77 12.64 3.91 10.21
C VAL A 77 13.66 3.34 9.22
N ALA A 78 13.26 2.34 8.44
CA ALA A 78 14.13 1.72 7.45
C ALA A 78 14.60 2.72 6.40
N GLN A 79 13.71 3.58 5.92
CA GLN A 79 14.05 4.62 4.96
C GLN A 79 14.99 5.64 5.57
N GLY A 80 14.76 6.02 6.81
CA GLY A 80 15.66 6.93 7.51
C GLY A 80 17.07 6.37 7.66
N LEU A 81 17.18 5.10 8.00
CA LEU A 81 18.47 4.42 8.11
C LEU A 81 19.19 4.30 6.76
N ALA A 82 18.42 4.07 5.68
CA ALA A 82 18.98 3.95 4.35
C ALA A 82 19.51 5.28 3.81
N VAL A 83 18.90 6.40 4.20
CA VAL A 83 19.30 7.74 3.78
C VAL A 83 20.40 8.30 4.67
N GLY A 84 20.31 8.00 5.94
CA GLY A 84 21.22 8.51 6.94
C GLY A 84 22.53 7.78 6.98
#